data_afbe657004b1aab318fb9859a8567c27
#
_entry.id   afbe657004b1aab318fb9859a8567c27
#
_cell.length_a   1.000
_cell.length_b   1.000
_cell.length_c   1.000
_cell.angle_alpha   90.00
_cell.angle_beta   90.00
_cell.angle_gamma   90.00
#
_symmetry.space_group_name_H-M   'P 1'
#
loop_
_entity.id
_entity.type
_entity.pdbx_description
1 polymer ?
#
loop_
_entity_poly.entity_id
_entity_poly.type
_entity_poly.pdbx_seq_one_letter_code
_entity_poly.pdbx_strand_id
1 'polypeptide(L)'
;MDKKYKKLFQTVCEARIDAPKEAFNLHDWVFTLSDKDYQSTARGHIGAGSSIHTDGTQTSVNVESVGGGLLVQHYVAEVKEPDHVKMVSLTDLYLAPFIRIVIKVTWEMRLIAVSDNECKFQNTVLVEHPNFIMKIFSALALTGYFVRKHNEEETPLFAQNLYKRTFEGNEG
;
A
#
# COMPACT_ATOMS: atom_id res chain seq x y z
N MET A 1 -22.40 -17.27 -3.75
CA MET A 1 -21.40 -17.95 -2.87
C MET A 1 -20.25 -17.02 -2.69
N ASP A 2 -20.07 -16.45 -1.51
CA ASP A 2 -18.94 -15.60 -1.21
C ASP A 2 -17.66 -16.43 -1.26
N LYS A 3 -16.76 -16.08 -2.17
CA LYS A 3 -15.46 -16.74 -2.27
C LYS A 3 -14.68 -16.42 -0.99
N LYS A 4 -14.44 -17.41 -0.15
CA LYS A 4 -13.64 -17.25 1.06
C LYS A 4 -12.17 -17.07 0.66
N TYR A 5 -11.65 -15.83 0.74
CA TYR A 5 -10.24 -15.54 0.51
C TYR A 5 -9.37 -16.16 1.60
N LYS A 6 -8.20 -16.66 1.22
CA LYS A 6 -7.21 -17.26 2.11
C LYS A 6 -5.91 -16.49 2.00
N LYS A 7 -5.32 -16.21 3.14
CA LYS A 7 -4.03 -15.53 3.21
C LYS A 7 -2.95 -16.31 2.47
N LEU A 8 -2.30 -15.67 1.52
CA LEU A 8 -1.09 -16.16 0.88
C LEU A 8 0.13 -15.75 1.70
N PHE A 9 0.28 -14.46 1.96
CA PHE A 9 1.33 -13.91 2.81
C PHE A 9 0.91 -12.54 3.36
N GLN A 10 1.69 -12.06 4.34
CA GLN A 10 1.55 -10.75 4.94
C GLN A 10 2.94 -10.23 5.29
N THR A 11 3.16 -8.96 5.08
CA THR A 11 4.36 -8.26 5.55
C THR A 11 3.95 -7.05 6.37
N VAL A 12 4.75 -6.72 7.37
CA VAL A 12 4.60 -5.52 8.21
C VAL A 12 5.97 -4.88 8.32
N CYS A 13 6.06 -3.61 7.95
CA CYS A 13 7.27 -2.81 8.09
C CYS A 13 6.96 -1.55 8.89
N GLU A 14 7.96 -1.01 9.57
CA GLU A 14 7.83 0.19 10.39
C GLU A 14 8.96 1.17 10.08
N ALA A 15 8.64 2.45 10.11
CA ALA A 15 9.61 3.55 10.06
C ALA A 15 9.31 4.54 11.18
N ARG A 16 10.35 5.11 11.80
CA ARG A 16 10.20 6.16 12.80
C ARG A 16 10.00 7.51 12.14
N ILE A 17 9.21 8.34 12.80
CA ILE A 17 8.99 9.74 12.44
C ILE A 17 9.17 10.59 13.72
N ASP A 18 10.07 11.56 13.67
CA ASP A 18 10.38 12.48 14.77
C ASP A 18 9.32 13.60 14.86
N ALA A 19 8.07 13.20 15.08
CA ALA A 19 6.94 14.07 15.30
C ALA A 19 5.78 13.30 15.95
N PRO A 20 4.87 13.97 16.69
CA PRO A 20 3.69 13.33 17.25
C PRO A 20 2.74 12.87 16.16
N LYS A 21 2.06 11.74 16.36
CA LYS A 21 1.14 11.19 15.35
C LYS A 21 -0.02 12.13 15.01
N GLU A 22 -0.41 12.97 15.94
CA GLU A 22 -1.49 13.96 15.83
C GLU A 22 -1.17 15.08 14.82
N ALA A 23 0.10 15.24 14.44
CA ALA A 23 0.52 16.19 13.39
C ALA A 23 0.13 15.74 11.98
N PHE A 24 -0.21 14.46 11.79
CA PHE A 24 -0.42 13.87 10.48
C PHE A 24 -1.88 13.53 10.21
N ASN A 25 -2.22 13.45 8.91
CA ASN A 25 -3.47 12.90 8.42
C ASN A 25 -3.17 11.91 7.29
N LEU A 26 -3.13 10.62 7.63
CA LEU A 26 -2.86 9.54 6.66
C LEU A 26 -3.90 9.47 5.55
N HIS A 27 -5.17 9.72 5.87
CA HIS A 27 -6.23 9.68 4.88
C HIS A 27 -6.00 10.75 3.80
N ASP A 28 -5.79 12.00 4.22
CA ASP A 28 -5.56 13.09 3.27
C ASP A 28 -4.26 12.88 2.49
N TRP A 29 -3.21 12.42 3.17
CA TRP A 29 -1.93 12.14 2.53
C TRP A 29 -2.05 11.10 1.41
N VAL A 30 -2.66 9.93 1.67
CA VAL A 30 -2.71 8.83 0.68
C VAL A 30 -3.60 9.17 -0.51
N PHE A 31 -4.71 9.90 -0.30
CA PHE A 31 -5.62 10.27 -1.39
C PHE A 31 -5.20 11.53 -2.16
N THR A 32 -4.20 12.26 -1.67
CA THR A 32 -3.57 13.39 -2.37
C THR A 32 -2.14 13.11 -2.81
N LEU A 33 -1.67 11.86 -2.62
CA LEU A 33 -0.34 11.43 -3.09
C LEU A 33 -0.25 11.59 -4.60
N SER A 34 0.70 12.41 -5.07
CA SER A 34 0.88 12.62 -6.49
C SER A 34 1.55 11.42 -7.15
N ASP A 35 1.36 11.28 -8.46
CA ASP A 35 2.04 10.27 -9.27
C ASP A 35 3.58 10.32 -9.08
N LYS A 36 4.14 11.55 -9.11
CA LYS A 36 5.57 11.78 -8.90
C LYS A 36 6.04 11.36 -7.50
N ASP A 37 5.25 11.70 -6.45
CA ASP A 37 5.58 11.30 -5.08
C ASP A 37 5.57 9.78 -4.96
N TYR A 38 4.52 9.12 -5.46
CA TYR A 38 4.43 7.67 -5.43
C TYR A 38 5.61 6.99 -6.13
N GLN A 39 5.96 7.43 -7.34
CA GLN A 39 7.11 6.91 -8.09
C GLN A 39 8.44 7.09 -7.33
N SER A 40 8.56 8.13 -6.51
CA SER A 40 9.77 8.39 -5.72
C SER A 40 9.93 7.48 -4.50
N THR A 41 8.91 6.75 -4.08
CA THR A 41 8.89 5.97 -2.83
C THR A 41 9.29 4.51 -2.98
N ALA A 42 9.41 3.98 -4.19
CA ALA A 42 10.05 2.70 -4.45
C ALA A 42 10.37 2.55 -5.94
N ARG A 43 11.42 1.77 -6.26
CA ARG A 43 11.82 1.51 -7.66
C ARG A 43 10.78 0.77 -8.48
N GLY A 44 9.92 0.01 -7.81
CA GLY A 44 8.83 -0.73 -8.45
C GLY A 44 7.61 0.12 -8.78
N HIS A 45 7.47 1.32 -8.22
CA HIS A 45 6.32 2.20 -8.43
C HIS A 45 6.34 2.80 -9.84
N ILE A 46 5.24 2.64 -10.57
CA ILE A 46 5.12 3.07 -11.97
C ILE A 46 4.15 4.26 -12.07
N GLY A 47 3.08 4.26 -11.28
CA GLY A 47 2.13 5.35 -11.29
C GLY A 47 1.06 5.23 -10.23
N ALA A 48 0.50 6.38 -9.83
CA ALA A 48 -0.64 6.46 -8.94
C ALA A 48 -1.61 7.56 -9.33
N GLY A 49 -2.86 7.38 -8.95
CA GLY A 49 -3.88 8.39 -9.11
C GLY A 49 -5.06 8.12 -8.18
N SER A 50 -5.83 9.15 -7.87
CA SER A 50 -7.03 9.04 -7.05
C SER A 50 -8.24 9.62 -7.77
N SER A 51 -9.42 9.12 -7.43
CA SER A 51 -10.67 9.64 -7.94
C SER A 51 -11.78 9.52 -6.90
N ILE A 52 -12.81 10.35 -7.06
CA ILE A 52 -14.03 10.28 -6.26
C ILE A 52 -15.17 9.93 -7.21
N HIS A 53 -15.86 8.82 -6.95
CA HIS A 53 -17.02 8.41 -7.69
C HIS A 53 -18.23 9.31 -7.40
N THR A 54 -19.28 9.23 -8.23
CA THR A 54 -20.51 10.01 -8.07
C THR A 54 -21.27 9.74 -6.78
N ASP A 55 -21.06 8.56 -6.16
CA ASP A 55 -21.59 8.18 -4.86
C ASP A 55 -20.71 8.60 -3.66
N GLY A 56 -19.64 9.36 -3.92
CA GLY A 56 -18.68 9.81 -2.91
C GLY A 56 -17.60 8.78 -2.54
N THR A 57 -17.57 7.61 -3.16
CA THR A 57 -16.55 6.61 -2.90
C THR A 57 -15.21 7.11 -3.42
N GLN A 58 -14.22 7.22 -2.51
CA GLN A 58 -12.84 7.52 -2.87
C GLN A 58 -12.10 6.24 -3.29
N THR A 59 -11.41 6.31 -4.40
CA THR A 59 -10.58 5.22 -4.93
C THR A 59 -9.18 5.73 -5.22
N SER A 60 -8.18 4.86 -5.01
CA SER A 60 -6.81 5.07 -5.46
C SER A 60 -6.43 3.96 -6.41
N VAL A 61 -5.78 4.32 -7.52
CA VAL A 61 -5.23 3.36 -8.48
C VAL A 61 -3.72 3.44 -8.39
N ASN A 62 -3.09 2.32 -8.08
CA ASN A 62 -1.63 2.20 -8.04
C ASN A 62 -1.18 1.16 -9.06
N VAL A 63 -0.10 1.47 -9.75
CA VAL A 63 0.55 0.57 -10.70
C VAL A 63 1.99 0.36 -10.24
N GLU A 64 2.37 -0.89 -10.07
CA GLU A 64 3.70 -1.25 -9.60
C GLU A 64 4.22 -2.55 -10.20
N SER A 65 5.53 -2.73 -10.18
CA SER A 65 6.19 -3.97 -10.57
C SER A 65 6.92 -4.58 -9.38
N VAL A 66 6.48 -5.75 -8.93
CA VAL A 66 7.06 -6.46 -7.79
C VAL A 66 7.37 -7.90 -8.17
N GLY A 67 8.63 -8.31 -7.99
CA GLY A 67 9.06 -9.68 -8.25
C GLY A 67 8.86 -10.14 -9.70
N GLY A 68 8.89 -9.21 -10.67
CA GLY A 68 8.67 -9.47 -12.08
C GLY A 68 7.19 -9.53 -12.50
N GLY A 69 6.25 -9.31 -11.58
CA GLY A 69 4.83 -9.15 -11.86
C GLY A 69 4.44 -7.68 -11.94
N LEU A 70 3.55 -7.32 -12.87
CA LEU A 70 2.92 -6.02 -12.93
C LEU A 70 1.59 -6.09 -12.18
N LEU A 71 1.40 -5.22 -11.20
CA LEU A 71 0.17 -5.08 -10.42
C LEU A 71 -0.56 -3.81 -10.82
N VAL A 72 -1.86 -3.94 -11.08
CA VAL A 72 -2.78 -2.82 -11.24
C VAL A 72 -3.80 -2.92 -10.11
N GLN A 73 -3.72 -2.00 -9.18
CA GLN A 73 -4.45 -2.03 -7.92
C GLN A 73 -5.53 -0.95 -7.93
N HIS A 74 -6.76 -1.35 -7.61
CA HIS A 74 -7.91 -0.45 -7.52
C HIS A 74 -8.38 -0.44 -6.07
N TYR A 75 -7.81 0.43 -5.26
CA TYR A 75 -8.08 0.50 -3.84
C TYR A 75 -9.35 1.27 -3.52
N VAL A 76 -10.12 0.72 -2.60
CA VAL A 76 -11.23 1.38 -1.90
C VAL A 76 -10.90 1.42 -0.42
N ALA A 77 -11.04 2.59 0.22
CA ALA A 77 -10.77 2.71 1.64
C ALA A 77 -11.91 2.15 2.49
N GLU A 78 -11.59 1.18 3.36
CA GLU A 78 -12.49 0.64 4.39
C GLU A 78 -12.37 1.40 5.73
N VAL A 79 -11.18 1.94 6.04
CA VAL A 79 -10.93 2.79 7.22
C VAL A 79 -10.28 4.08 6.75
N LYS A 80 -10.75 5.22 7.26
CA LYS A 80 -10.40 6.59 6.80
C LYS A 80 -10.11 7.53 7.97
N GLU A 81 -9.34 7.05 8.94
CA GLU A 81 -8.99 7.83 10.11
C GLU A 81 -7.67 8.58 9.91
N PRO A 82 -7.42 9.70 10.61
CA PRO A 82 -6.16 10.43 10.47
C PRO A 82 -4.90 9.61 10.79
N ASP A 83 -4.99 8.67 11.70
CA ASP A 83 -3.89 7.80 12.13
C ASP A 83 -4.03 6.33 11.69
N HIS A 84 -5.09 6.01 10.95
CA HIS A 84 -5.34 4.65 10.45
C HIS A 84 -6.08 4.66 9.12
N VAL A 85 -5.43 4.20 8.08
CA VAL A 85 -6.04 3.98 6.77
C VAL A 85 -5.91 2.51 6.39
N LYS A 86 -7.04 1.92 5.97
CA LYS A 86 -7.07 0.56 5.43
C LYS A 86 -7.76 0.57 4.08
N MET A 87 -7.06 0.12 3.07
CA MET A 87 -7.53 0.07 1.70
C MET A 87 -7.53 -1.37 1.18
N VAL A 88 -8.53 -1.72 0.38
CA VAL A 88 -8.69 -3.05 -0.20
C VAL A 88 -8.82 -2.94 -1.71
N SER A 89 -8.10 -3.80 -2.43
CA SER A 89 -8.13 -3.91 -3.89
C SER A 89 -8.34 -5.34 -4.35
N LEU A 90 -9.17 -5.51 -5.37
CA LEU A 90 -9.10 -6.67 -6.26
C LEU A 90 -8.11 -6.31 -7.37
N THR A 91 -6.89 -6.76 -7.19
CA THR A 91 -5.72 -6.38 -7.96
C THR A 91 -5.51 -7.30 -9.15
N ASP A 92 -5.30 -6.74 -10.32
CA ASP A 92 -4.85 -7.46 -11.48
C ASP A 92 -3.33 -7.66 -11.42
N LEU A 93 -2.91 -8.92 -11.32
CA LEU A 93 -1.50 -9.32 -11.37
C LEU A 93 -1.21 -9.94 -12.74
N TYR A 94 -0.32 -9.32 -13.50
CA TYR A 94 0.19 -9.81 -14.77
C TYR A 94 1.59 -10.40 -14.57
N LEU A 95 1.73 -11.73 -14.74
CA LEU A 95 3.01 -12.45 -14.59
C LEU A 95 3.76 -12.61 -15.92
N ALA A 96 3.01 -12.55 -17.02
CA ALA A 96 3.53 -12.57 -18.40
C ALA A 96 2.46 -11.92 -19.30
N PRO A 97 2.76 -11.60 -20.57
CA PRO A 97 1.82 -10.90 -21.44
C PRO A 97 0.42 -11.50 -21.52
N PHE A 98 0.30 -12.81 -21.24
CA PHE A 98 -0.97 -13.54 -21.36
C PHE A 98 -1.47 -14.17 -20.05
N ILE A 99 -0.80 -13.95 -18.91
CA ILE A 99 -1.20 -14.53 -17.62
C ILE A 99 -1.65 -13.40 -16.70
N ARG A 100 -2.97 -13.30 -16.53
CA ARG A 100 -3.62 -12.39 -15.56
C ARG A 100 -4.23 -13.21 -14.44
N ILE A 101 -3.93 -12.84 -13.21
CA ILE A 101 -4.49 -13.41 -11.99
C ILE A 101 -5.10 -12.27 -11.16
N VAL A 102 -6.30 -12.49 -10.62
CA VAL A 102 -6.90 -11.53 -9.70
C VAL A 102 -6.60 -11.98 -8.27
N ILE A 103 -5.92 -11.13 -7.52
CA ILE A 103 -5.62 -11.30 -6.10
C ILE A 103 -6.32 -10.23 -5.28
N LYS A 104 -6.60 -10.50 -4.00
CA LYS A 104 -7.05 -9.46 -3.08
C LYS A 104 -5.84 -8.94 -2.32
N VAL A 105 -5.62 -7.64 -2.38
CA VAL A 105 -4.58 -6.95 -1.63
C VAL A 105 -5.24 -6.01 -0.63
N THR A 106 -4.82 -6.11 0.62
CA THR A 106 -5.14 -5.13 1.66
C THR A 106 -3.86 -4.36 1.97
N TRP A 107 -3.91 -3.06 1.83
CA TRP A 107 -2.87 -2.12 2.22
C TRP A 107 -3.36 -1.33 3.44
N GLU A 108 -2.67 -1.50 4.56
CA GLU A 108 -3.07 -0.89 5.83
C GLU A 108 -1.90 -0.11 6.42
N MET A 109 -2.16 1.15 6.73
CA MET A 109 -1.19 2.08 7.30
C MET A 109 -1.68 2.59 8.65
N ARG A 110 -0.77 2.68 9.61
CA ARG A 110 -1.06 3.20 10.96
C ARG A 110 0.06 4.11 11.44
N LEU A 111 -0.33 5.15 12.19
CA LEU A 111 0.58 5.93 13.01
C LEU A 111 0.42 5.48 14.46
N ILE A 112 1.51 5.05 15.06
CA ILE A 112 1.55 4.51 16.42
C ILE A 112 2.42 5.44 17.26
N ALA A 113 1.84 6.08 18.28
CA ALA A 113 2.58 6.94 19.20
C ALA A 113 3.70 6.14 19.91
N VAL A 114 4.89 6.71 19.99
CA VAL A 114 6.04 6.19 20.74
C VAL A 114 6.33 7.09 21.92
N SER A 115 6.25 8.39 21.72
CA SER A 115 6.35 9.44 22.75
C SER A 115 5.58 10.69 22.32
N ASP A 116 5.62 11.74 23.10
CA ASP A 116 4.97 13.02 22.78
C ASP A 116 5.55 13.69 21.50
N ASN A 117 6.76 13.30 21.07
CA ASN A 117 7.45 13.87 19.93
C ASN A 117 7.90 12.82 18.90
N GLU A 118 7.42 11.59 19.00
CA GLU A 118 7.81 10.51 18.10
C GLU A 118 6.64 9.56 17.83
N CYS A 119 6.47 9.18 16.59
CA CYS A 119 5.57 8.10 16.21
C CYS A 119 6.25 7.10 15.27
N LYS A 120 5.59 5.98 15.04
CA LYS A 120 5.95 5.00 14.01
C LYS A 120 4.91 5.01 12.91
N PHE A 121 5.35 5.06 11.66
CA PHE A 121 4.57 4.70 10.51
C PHE A 121 4.69 3.18 10.30
N GLN A 122 3.58 2.47 10.46
CA GLN A 122 3.49 1.03 10.21
C GLN A 122 2.77 0.80 8.89
N ASN A 123 3.41 0.05 8.00
CA ASN A 123 2.91 -0.32 6.69
C ASN A 123 2.70 -1.84 6.62
N THR A 124 1.46 -2.26 6.39
CA THR A 124 1.06 -3.67 6.31
C THR A 124 0.50 -3.97 4.93
N VAL A 125 1.05 -4.97 4.27
CA VAL A 125 0.52 -5.51 3.02
C VAL A 125 0.11 -6.96 3.24
N LEU A 126 -1.19 -7.25 3.03
CA LEU A 126 -1.77 -8.59 3.09
C LEU A 126 -2.24 -9.00 1.69
N VAL A 127 -1.80 -10.15 1.22
CA VAL A 127 -2.23 -10.73 -0.05
C VAL A 127 -3.00 -12.01 0.17
N GLU A 128 -4.16 -12.10 -0.46
CA GLU A 128 -5.11 -13.20 -0.34
C GLU A 128 -5.57 -13.69 -1.72
N HIS A 129 -5.90 -14.99 -1.80
CA HIS A 129 -6.51 -15.58 -3.00
C HIS A 129 -7.50 -16.69 -2.60
N PRO A 130 -8.62 -16.89 -3.33
CA PRO A 130 -9.60 -17.92 -2.98
C PRO A 130 -9.09 -19.36 -3.20
N ASN A 131 -8.11 -19.57 -4.08
CA ASN A 131 -7.59 -20.89 -4.39
C ASN A 131 -6.35 -21.21 -3.56
N PHE A 132 -6.40 -22.31 -2.78
CA PHE A 132 -5.29 -22.77 -1.94
C PHE A 132 -4.04 -23.17 -2.76
N ILE A 133 -4.20 -23.68 -3.98
CA ILE A 133 -3.08 -24.05 -4.86
C ILE A 133 -2.19 -22.83 -5.12
N MET A 134 -2.76 -21.63 -5.21
CA MET A 134 -2.00 -20.38 -5.36
C MET A 134 -1.05 -20.10 -4.20
N LYS A 135 -1.32 -20.62 -2.99
CA LYS A 135 -0.39 -20.53 -1.87
C LYS A 135 0.90 -21.30 -2.10
N ILE A 136 0.80 -22.46 -2.73
CA ILE A 136 1.96 -23.31 -3.07
C ILE A 136 2.78 -22.62 -4.16
N PHE A 137 2.15 -22.11 -5.22
CA PHE A 137 2.84 -21.38 -6.30
C PHE A 137 3.50 -20.10 -5.77
N SER A 138 2.82 -19.35 -4.92
CA SER A 138 3.35 -18.13 -4.28
C SER A 138 4.60 -18.44 -3.44
N ALA A 139 4.59 -19.54 -2.68
CA ALA A 139 5.74 -19.96 -1.89
C ALA A 139 6.94 -20.38 -2.77
N LEU A 140 6.69 -21.16 -3.83
CA LEU A 140 7.71 -21.59 -4.79
C LEU A 140 8.31 -20.42 -5.59
N ALA A 141 7.50 -19.44 -5.96
CA ALA A 141 7.92 -18.24 -6.69
C ALA A 141 8.57 -17.17 -5.79
N LEU A 142 8.79 -17.43 -4.49
CA LEU A 142 9.34 -16.48 -3.52
C LEU A 142 8.57 -15.13 -3.47
N THR A 143 7.29 -15.14 -3.83
CA THR A 143 6.47 -13.92 -3.94
C THR A 143 6.47 -13.15 -2.61
N GLY A 144 6.36 -13.84 -1.47
CA GLY A 144 6.42 -13.21 -0.15
C GLY A 144 7.75 -12.51 0.13
N TYR A 145 8.86 -13.02 -0.40
CA TYR A 145 10.17 -12.38 -0.28
C TYR A 145 10.22 -11.06 -1.05
N PHE A 146 9.77 -11.05 -2.31
CA PHE A 146 9.78 -9.84 -3.13
C PHE A 146 8.85 -8.76 -2.59
N VAL A 147 7.63 -9.12 -2.15
CA VAL A 147 6.70 -8.15 -1.54
C VAL A 147 7.26 -7.62 -0.22
N ARG A 148 7.90 -8.45 0.60
CA ARG A 148 8.55 -7.97 1.82
C ARG A 148 9.68 -6.99 1.50
N LYS A 149 10.53 -7.31 0.51
CA LYS A 149 11.61 -6.42 0.09
C LYS A 149 11.10 -5.09 -0.45
N HIS A 150 10.02 -5.12 -1.21
CA HIS A 150 9.36 -3.93 -1.69
C HIS A 150 8.81 -3.09 -0.52
N ASN A 151 8.10 -3.71 0.43
CA ASN A 151 7.56 -3.04 1.61
C ASN A 151 8.68 -2.46 2.52
N GLU A 152 9.82 -3.17 2.66
CA GLU A 152 11.01 -2.66 3.36
C GLU A 152 11.62 -1.42 2.66
N GLU A 153 11.55 -1.33 1.33
CA GLU A 153 12.03 -0.20 0.54
C GLU A 153 11.08 1.00 0.66
N GLU A 154 9.78 0.80 0.44
CA GLU A 154 8.79 1.88 0.37
C GLU A 154 8.46 2.50 1.73
N THR A 155 8.42 1.69 2.82
CA THR A 155 7.93 2.14 4.12
C THR A 155 8.70 3.36 4.67
N PRO A 156 10.05 3.40 4.71
CA PRO A 156 10.78 4.59 5.17
C PRO A 156 10.59 5.79 4.23
N LEU A 157 10.42 5.55 2.93
CA LEU A 157 10.24 6.62 1.94
C LEU A 157 8.82 7.21 2.02
N PHE A 158 7.80 6.41 2.29
CA PHE A 158 6.46 6.90 2.60
C PHE A 158 6.43 7.73 3.90
N ALA A 159 7.09 7.25 4.96
CA ALA A 159 7.20 8.00 6.21
C ALA A 159 7.90 9.36 5.99
N GLN A 160 8.97 9.39 5.19
CA GLN A 160 9.66 10.62 4.84
C GLN A 160 8.81 11.56 3.99
N ASN A 161 8.09 11.05 3.00
CA ASN A 161 7.19 11.85 2.16
C ASN A 161 6.03 12.42 3.00
N LEU A 162 5.43 11.63 3.88
CA LEU A 162 4.40 12.08 4.81
C LEU A 162 4.92 13.23 5.69
N TYR A 163 6.12 13.09 6.26
CA TYR A 163 6.75 14.13 7.08
C TYR A 163 6.98 15.42 6.28
N LYS A 164 7.62 15.32 5.10
CA LYS A 164 7.90 16.48 4.23
C LYS A 164 6.63 17.22 3.85
N ARG A 165 5.61 16.51 3.38
CA ARG A 165 4.35 17.14 2.97
C ARG A 165 3.60 17.81 4.13
N THR A 166 3.78 17.30 5.35
CA THR A 166 3.14 17.88 6.54
C THR A 166 3.86 19.16 6.99
N PHE A 167 5.19 19.20 6.99
CA PHE A 167 5.96 20.29 7.60
C PHE A 167 6.67 21.21 6.59
N GLU A 168 6.99 20.74 5.40
CA GLU A 168 7.72 21.52 4.39
C GLU A 168 6.81 22.03 3.25
N GLY A 169 5.57 21.49 3.18
CA GLY A 169 4.60 21.83 2.13
C GLY A 169 4.84 21.04 0.84
N ASN A 170 3.88 21.10 -0.07
CA ASN A 170 4.06 20.56 -1.42
C ASN A 170 4.96 21.50 -2.22
N GLU A 171 6.20 21.12 -2.45
CA GLU A 171 6.95 21.70 -3.56
C GLU A 171 6.26 21.23 -4.87
N GLY A 172 5.45 22.13 -5.45
CA GLY A 172 4.60 21.90 -6.62
C GLY A 172 5.37 21.57 -7.92
#